data_defa5c043823e70a409e6813470eb970
#
_entry.id   defa5c043823e70a409e6813470eb970
#
_cell.length_a   1.000
_cell.length_b   1.000
_cell.length_c   1.000
_cell.angle_alpha   90.00
_cell.angle_beta   90.00
_cell.angle_gamma   90.00
#
_symmetry.space_group_name_H-M   'P 1'
#
loop_
_entity.id
_entity.type
_entity.pdbx_description
1 polymer ?
#
loop_
_entity_poly.entity_id
_entity_poly.type
_entity_poly.pdbx_seq_one_letter_code
_entity_poly.pdbx_strand_id
1 'polypeptide(L)'
;MDQHAPRNRDRISIQRIGVFAYHGVFEEEGRLGQRFYISIDAWLDLADAGRADDLEKSVSYAEITAQVQEIAVGNRYNIIEALAEAIAGELLRNFPRIDEIAVTVEKPNAAVAAILESIFVTITRRRPGR
;
A
#
# COMPACT_ATOMS: atom_id res chain seq x y z
N MET A 1 -3.00 -27.15 9.17
CA MET A 1 -3.73 -25.98 8.64
C MET A 1 -2.84 -24.75 8.74
N ASP A 2 -2.71 -24.01 7.67
CA ASP A 2 -1.90 -22.81 7.65
C ASP A 2 -2.66 -21.66 8.30
N GLN A 3 -2.18 -21.20 9.46
CA GLN A 3 -2.80 -20.10 10.21
C GLN A 3 -2.49 -18.73 9.59
N HIS A 4 -1.52 -18.69 8.68
CA HIS A 4 -1.08 -17.43 8.05
C HIS A 4 -1.74 -17.17 6.71
N ALA A 5 -2.48 -18.14 6.17
CA ALA A 5 -3.22 -17.94 4.94
C ALA A 5 -4.36 -16.93 5.16
N PRO A 6 -4.65 -16.04 4.19
CA PRO A 6 -5.80 -15.16 4.29
C PRO A 6 -7.09 -15.97 4.44
N ARG A 7 -8.00 -15.48 5.27
CA ARG A 7 -9.31 -16.12 5.44
C ARG A 7 -10.13 -16.08 4.18
N ASN A 8 -9.90 -15.04 3.37
CA ASN A 8 -10.58 -14.83 2.12
C ASN A 8 -9.56 -14.73 1.01
N ARG A 9 -9.85 -15.38 -0.12
CA ARG A 9 -8.99 -15.35 -1.31
C ARG A 9 -9.39 -14.27 -2.31
N ASP A 10 -10.50 -13.57 -2.09
CA ASP A 10 -10.89 -12.46 -2.96
C ASP A 10 -9.97 -11.27 -2.71
N ARG A 11 -9.61 -10.59 -3.78
CA ARG A 11 -8.59 -9.56 -3.71
C ARG A 11 -8.89 -8.42 -4.65
N ILE A 12 -8.71 -7.20 -4.16
CA ILE A 12 -8.63 -6.01 -4.99
C ILE A 12 -7.17 -5.63 -5.09
N SER A 13 -6.66 -5.47 -6.30
CA SER A 13 -5.29 -5.04 -6.56
C SER A 13 -5.29 -3.68 -7.24
N ILE A 14 -4.54 -2.73 -6.66
CA ILE A 14 -4.30 -1.42 -7.25
C ILE A 14 -2.81 -1.35 -7.51
N GLN A 15 -2.42 -1.29 -8.79
CA GLN A 15 -1.02 -1.45 -9.16
C GLN A 15 -0.39 -0.12 -9.55
N ARG A 16 0.77 0.14 -8.97
CA ARG A 16 1.70 1.19 -9.34
C ARG A 16 1.07 2.59 -9.34
N ILE A 17 0.52 2.98 -8.19
CA ILE A 17 0.12 4.37 -7.95
C ILE A 17 1.39 5.21 -7.93
N GLY A 18 1.55 6.10 -8.90
CA GLY A 18 2.72 6.97 -8.99
C GLY A 18 2.54 8.22 -8.14
N VAL A 19 3.55 8.54 -7.33
CA VAL A 19 3.59 9.76 -6.54
C VAL A 19 4.97 10.40 -6.65
N PHE A 20 5.04 11.72 -6.55
CA PHE A 20 6.31 12.43 -6.37
C PHE A 20 6.39 12.82 -4.90
N ALA A 21 7.43 12.33 -4.21
CA ALA A 21 7.55 12.49 -2.78
C ALA A 21 9.02 12.63 -2.36
N TYR A 22 9.26 12.80 -1.05
CA TYR A 22 10.56 13.25 -0.54
C TYR A 22 11.13 12.27 0.49
N HIS A 23 10.82 10.99 0.35
CA HIS A 23 11.29 9.95 1.29
C HIS A 23 12.73 9.55 1.01
N GLY A 24 13.49 9.32 2.05
CA GLY A 24 14.86 8.86 1.96
C GLY A 24 15.71 9.34 3.13
N VAL A 25 16.83 8.67 3.35
CA VAL A 25 17.76 9.02 4.45
C VAL A 25 18.71 10.16 4.07
N PHE A 26 18.98 10.35 2.78
CA PHE A 26 19.88 11.40 2.32
C PHE A 26 19.19 12.76 2.24
N GLU A 27 19.93 13.81 2.58
CA GLU A 27 19.41 15.17 2.53
C GLU A 27 18.91 15.54 1.13
N GLU A 28 19.62 15.12 0.09
CA GLU A 28 19.26 15.39 -1.29
C GLU A 28 17.92 14.78 -1.67
N GLU A 29 17.59 13.59 -1.14
CA GLU A 29 16.31 12.95 -1.38
C GLU A 29 15.16 13.75 -0.80
N GLY A 30 15.36 14.32 0.39
CA GLY A 30 14.36 15.16 1.04
C GLY A 30 14.22 16.54 0.40
N ARG A 31 15.21 17.00 -0.31
CA ARG A 31 15.21 18.31 -0.95
C ARG A 31 14.70 18.27 -2.38
N LEU A 32 15.14 17.29 -3.14
CA LEU A 32 14.84 17.18 -4.57
C LEU A 32 13.59 16.37 -4.87
N GLY A 33 13.31 15.38 -4.05
CA GLY A 33 12.22 14.45 -4.27
C GLY A 33 12.48 13.49 -5.42
N GLN A 34 11.59 12.51 -5.56
CA GLN A 34 11.65 11.54 -6.64
C GLN A 34 10.31 10.84 -6.79
N ARG A 35 10.16 10.05 -7.85
CA ARG A 35 8.98 9.23 -8.03
C ARG A 35 9.05 7.97 -7.17
N PHE A 36 7.92 7.62 -6.61
CA PHE A 36 7.69 6.34 -5.96
C PHE A 36 6.45 5.72 -6.58
N TYR A 37 6.38 4.39 -6.60
CA TYR A 37 5.19 3.67 -7.04
C TYR A 37 4.72 2.79 -5.90
N ILE A 38 3.42 2.83 -5.64
CA ILE A 38 2.81 2.11 -4.52
C ILE A 38 1.74 1.19 -5.06
N SER A 39 1.84 -0.09 -4.72
CA SER A 39 0.86 -1.10 -5.10
C SER A 39 0.19 -1.64 -3.86
N ILE A 40 -1.11 -1.86 -3.96
CA ILE A 40 -1.94 -2.34 -2.85
C ILE A 40 -2.63 -3.62 -3.29
N ASP A 41 -2.55 -4.66 -2.45
CA ASP A 41 -3.42 -5.83 -2.53
C ASP A 41 -4.25 -5.87 -1.27
N ALA A 42 -5.57 -5.87 -1.41
CA ALA A 42 -6.49 -5.94 -0.28
C ALA A 42 -7.34 -7.20 -0.40
N TRP A 43 -7.30 -8.04 0.62
CA TRP A 43 -8.10 -9.26 0.70
C TRP A 43 -9.32 -9.01 1.55
N LEU A 44 -10.49 -9.33 1.00
CA LEU A 44 -11.78 -9.18 1.65
C LEU A 44 -12.79 -10.07 0.92
N ASP A 45 -13.93 -10.31 1.55
CA ASP A 45 -15.00 -11.06 0.91
C ASP A 45 -15.75 -10.14 -0.07
N LEU A 46 -15.73 -10.47 -1.34
CA LEU A 46 -16.38 -9.70 -2.40
C LEU A 46 -17.66 -10.35 -2.92
N ALA A 47 -18.08 -11.48 -2.33
CA ALA A 47 -19.22 -12.22 -2.82
C ALA A 47 -20.53 -11.42 -2.77
N ASP A 48 -20.82 -10.79 -1.62
CA ASP A 48 -22.04 -10.01 -1.46
C ASP A 48 -22.06 -8.79 -2.36
N ALA A 49 -20.93 -8.09 -2.46
CA ALA A 49 -20.81 -6.91 -3.32
C ALA A 49 -21.04 -7.29 -4.79
N GLY A 50 -20.44 -8.39 -5.23
CA GLY A 50 -20.57 -8.85 -6.61
C GLY A 50 -21.97 -9.33 -6.95
N ARG A 51 -22.59 -10.08 -6.04
CA ARG A 51 -23.95 -10.60 -6.27
C ARG A 51 -25.02 -9.52 -6.25
N ALA A 52 -24.85 -8.51 -5.39
CA ALA A 52 -25.83 -7.41 -5.24
C ALA A 52 -25.53 -6.21 -6.13
N ASP A 53 -24.35 -6.18 -6.78
CA ASP A 53 -23.88 -5.03 -7.53
C ASP A 53 -23.93 -3.77 -6.66
N ASP A 54 -23.32 -3.85 -5.46
CA ASP A 54 -23.42 -2.82 -4.44
C ASP A 54 -22.04 -2.48 -3.88
N LEU A 55 -21.58 -1.28 -4.19
CA LEU A 55 -20.28 -0.78 -3.74
C LEU A 55 -20.18 -0.73 -2.20
N GLU A 56 -21.29 -0.48 -1.51
CA GLU A 56 -21.26 -0.38 -0.05
C GLU A 56 -20.89 -1.70 0.64
N LYS A 57 -21.01 -2.80 -0.08
CA LYS A 57 -20.59 -4.13 0.41
C LYS A 57 -19.14 -4.46 0.04
N SER A 58 -18.45 -3.53 -0.58
CA SER A 58 -17.05 -3.63 -0.95
C SER A 58 -16.27 -2.47 -0.32
N VAL A 59 -15.14 -2.12 -0.92
CA VAL A 59 -14.38 -0.91 -0.60
C VAL A 59 -14.13 -0.13 -1.89
N SER A 60 -14.08 1.18 -1.79
CA SER A 60 -13.81 2.04 -2.93
C SER A 60 -12.31 2.09 -3.22
N TYR A 61 -11.88 1.51 -4.34
CA TYR A 61 -10.48 1.62 -4.74
C TYR A 61 -10.08 3.06 -5.08
N ALA A 62 -11.05 3.91 -5.45
CA ALA A 62 -10.77 5.34 -5.65
C ALA A 62 -10.43 6.03 -4.32
N GLU A 63 -11.15 5.70 -3.24
CA GLU A 63 -10.84 6.21 -1.91
C GLU A 63 -9.52 5.68 -1.38
N ILE A 64 -9.25 4.39 -1.60
CA ILE A 64 -7.97 3.80 -1.22
C ILE A 64 -6.83 4.55 -1.92
N THR A 65 -6.94 4.74 -3.22
CA THR A 65 -5.93 5.45 -4.01
C THR A 65 -5.70 6.88 -3.48
N ALA A 66 -6.77 7.60 -3.20
CA ALA A 66 -6.68 8.97 -2.68
C ALA A 66 -5.96 8.99 -1.33
N GLN A 67 -6.25 8.05 -0.44
CA GLN A 67 -5.59 7.98 0.87
C GLN A 67 -4.11 7.60 0.75
N VAL A 68 -3.76 6.69 -0.16
CA VAL A 68 -2.37 6.34 -0.42
C VAL A 68 -1.59 7.57 -0.89
N GLN A 69 -2.16 8.33 -1.82
CA GLN A 69 -1.54 9.55 -2.32
C GLN A 69 -1.33 10.58 -1.20
N GLU A 70 -2.34 10.77 -0.38
CA GLU A 70 -2.29 11.72 0.73
C GLU A 70 -1.21 11.35 1.74
N ILE A 71 -1.13 10.09 2.13
CA ILE A 71 -0.11 9.62 3.08
C ILE A 71 1.30 9.80 2.49
N ALA A 72 1.49 9.40 1.24
CA ALA A 72 2.80 9.42 0.60
C ALA A 72 3.32 10.84 0.36
N VAL A 73 2.43 11.76 0.00
CA VAL A 73 2.81 13.15 -0.33
C VAL A 73 2.80 14.04 0.91
N GLY A 74 1.90 13.79 1.85
CA GLY A 74 1.72 14.63 3.03
C GLY A 74 2.73 14.41 4.14
N ASN A 75 3.58 13.39 4.04
CA ASN A 75 4.55 13.02 5.08
C ASN A 75 5.90 12.75 4.45
N ARG A 76 6.94 12.78 5.28
CA ARG A 76 8.27 12.39 4.86
C ARG A 76 8.80 11.30 5.80
N TYR A 77 9.20 10.18 5.21
CA TYR A 77 9.80 9.06 5.94
C TYR A 77 11.24 8.86 5.50
N ASN A 78 12.10 8.45 6.42
CA ASN A 78 13.50 8.17 6.10
C ASN A 78 13.66 6.91 5.27
N ILE A 79 12.83 5.91 5.49
CA ILE A 79 12.88 4.64 4.78
C ILE A 79 11.50 4.29 4.24
N ILE A 80 11.47 3.59 3.10
CA ILE A 80 10.20 3.24 2.47
C ILE A 80 9.42 2.18 3.24
N GLU A 81 10.07 1.43 4.11
CA GLU A 81 9.42 0.50 5.04
C GLU A 81 8.44 1.25 5.96
N ALA A 82 8.84 2.43 6.44
CA ALA A 82 7.97 3.25 7.29
C ALA A 82 6.77 3.79 6.52
N LEU A 83 6.97 4.18 5.27
CA LEU A 83 5.88 4.59 4.40
C LEU A 83 4.89 3.43 4.19
N ALA A 84 5.41 2.23 3.91
CA ALA A 84 4.57 1.05 3.73
C ALA A 84 3.75 0.73 4.99
N GLU A 85 4.37 0.80 6.18
CA GLU A 85 3.66 0.58 7.46
C GLU A 85 2.57 1.62 7.68
N ALA A 86 2.86 2.89 7.41
CA ALA A 86 1.88 3.96 7.58
C ALA A 86 0.66 3.73 6.67
N ILE A 87 0.90 3.35 5.42
CA ILE A 87 -0.17 3.06 4.47
C ILE A 87 -1.00 1.87 4.93
N ALA A 88 -0.35 0.76 5.28
CA ALA A 88 -1.04 -0.46 5.71
C ALA A 88 -1.92 -0.19 6.94
N GLY A 89 -1.37 0.48 7.94
CA GLY A 89 -2.10 0.79 9.17
C GLY A 89 -3.30 1.69 8.94
N GLU A 90 -3.14 2.71 8.13
CA GLU A 90 -4.22 3.66 7.82
C GLU A 90 -5.34 3.00 7.02
N LEU A 91 -5.00 2.21 6.01
CA LEU A 91 -6.00 1.55 5.19
C LEU A 91 -6.78 0.48 5.98
N LEU A 92 -6.11 -0.29 6.84
CA LEU A 92 -6.80 -1.25 7.70
C LEU A 92 -7.74 -0.53 8.67
N ARG A 93 -7.34 0.62 9.18
CA ARG A 93 -8.16 1.40 10.11
C ARG A 93 -9.38 2.01 9.44
N ASN A 94 -9.20 2.55 8.23
CA ASN A 94 -10.25 3.29 7.53
C ASN A 94 -11.18 2.40 6.70
N PHE A 95 -10.77 1.16 6.40
CA PHE A 95 -11.57 0.22 5.61
C PHE A 95 -11.76 -1.09 6.38
N PRO A 96 -12.75 -1.12 7.30
CA PRO A 96 -12.90 -2.28 8.19
C PRO A 96 -13.27 -3.59 7.49
N ARG A 97 -13.72 -3.54 6.24
CA ARG A 97 -14.00 -4.76 5.46
C ARG A 97 -12.73 -5.48 5.01
N ILE A 98 -11.59 -4.81 4.98
CA ILE A 98 -10.33 -5.44 4.57
C ILE A 98 -9.82 -6.33 5.69
N ASP A 99 -9.59 -7.60 5.39
CA ASP A 99 -9.06 -8.57 6.36
C ASP A 99 -7.53 -8.57 6.39
N GLU A 100 -6.91 -8.42 5.24
CA GLU A 100 -5.47 -8.45 5.08
C GLU A 100 -5.06 -7.51 3.96
N ILE A 101 -3.89 -6.89 4.09
CA ILE A 101 -3.39 -5.96 3.10
C ILE A 101 -1.89 -6.21 2.86
N ALA A 102 -1.48 -6.15 1.60
CA ALA A 102 -0.08 -6.08 1.21
C ALA A 102 0.18 -4.72 0.57
N VAL A 103 1.22 -4.06 1.03
CA VAL A 103 1.66 -2.77 0.49
C VAL A 103 3.06 -2.94 -0.08
N THR A 104 3.22 -2.62 -1.35
CA THR A 104 4.52 -2.63 -2.03
C THR A 104 4.88 -1.19 -2.36
N VAL A 105 6.05 -0.75 -1.89
CA VAL A 105 6.62 0.55 -2.25
C VAL A 105 7.82 0.32 -3.14
N GLU A 106 7.79 0.89 -4.31
CA GLU A 106 8.86 0.82 -5.30
C GLU A 106 9.61 2.14 -5.34
N LYS A 107 10.93 2.06 -5.24
CA LYS A 107 11.85 3.20 -5.30
C LYS A 107 12.79 3.00 -6.50
N PRO A 108 12.38 3.44 -7.71
CA PRO A 108 13.17 3.17 -8.93
C PRO A 108 14.52 3.90 -8.95
N ASN A 109 14.60 5.05 -8.28
CA ASN A 109 15.81 5.88 -8.29
C ASN A 109 16.51 5.87 -6.94
N ALA A 110 16.59 4.68 -6.32
CA ALA A 110 17.26 4.55 -5.04
C ALA A 110 18.74 4.94 -5.13
N ALA A 111 19.20 5.65 -4.10
CA ALA A 111 20.59 6.11 -4.01
C ALA A 111 21.50 4.96 -3.59
N VAL A 112 21.78 4.06 -4.53
CA VAL A 112 22.63 2.87 -4.34
C VAL A 112 23.71 2.90 -5.42
N ALA A 113 24.95 2.66 -5.01
CA ALA A 113 26.11 2.66 -5.91
C ALA A 113 26.18 1.33 -6.68
N ALA A 114 25.17 1.06 -7.51
CA ALA A 114 25.08 -0.17 -8.31
C ALA A 114 24.15 0.08 -9.49
N ILE A 115 24.28 -0.76 -10.52
CA ILE A 115 23.33 -0.78 -11.63
C ILE A 115 22.24 -1.78 -11.29
N LEU A 116 21.00 -1.30 -11.11
CA LEU A 116 19.84 -2.12 -10.82
C LEU A 116 18.60 -1.47 -11.39
N GLU A 117 17.54 -2.23 -11.62
CA GLU A 117 16.32 -1.67 -12.17
C GLU A 117 15.52 -0.89 -11.14
N SER A 118 15.32 -1.46 -9.98
CA SER A 118 14.49 -0.84 -8.95
C SER A 118 14.64 -1.57 -7.62
N ILE A 119 14.19 -0.92 -6.55
CA ILE A 119 14.11 -1.53 -5.22
C ILE A 119 12.64 -1.54 -4.81
N PHE A 120 12.20 -2.67 -4.28
CA PHE A 120 10.85 -2.88 -3.78
C PHE A 120 10.89 -3.32 -2.32
N VAL A 121 9.98 -2.78 -1.52
CA VAL A 121 9.68 -3.30 -0.19
C VAL A 121 8.20 -3.69 -0.18
N THR A 122 7.91 -4.90 0.23
CA THR A 122 6.53 -5.38 0.37
C THR A 122 6.31 -5.84 1.80
N ILE A 123 5.25 -5.35 2.42
CA ILE A 123 4.81 -5.81 3.72
C ILE A 123 3.39 -6.34 3.63
N THR A 124 3.07 -7.30 4.47
CA THR A 124 1.72 -7.87 4.56
C THR A 124 1.26 -7.77 6.00
N ARG A 125 0.06 -7.23 6.20
CA ARG A 125 -0.50 -7.02 7.55
C ARG A 125 -1.94 -7.52 7.59
N ARG A 126 -2.28 -8.18 8.69
CA ARG A 126 -3.61 -8.69 8.95
C ARG A 126 -4.24 -7.90 10.08
N ARG A 127 -5.56 -7.78 10.02
CA ARG A 127 -6.32 -7.19 11.11
C ARG A 127 -6.27 -8.12 12.32
N PRO A 128 -5.95 -7.61 13.52
CA PRO A 128 -5.98 -8.43 14.73
C PRO A 128 -7.37 -9.06 14.92
N GLY A 129 -7.39 -10.34 15.32
CA GLY A 129 -8.63 -11.05 15.60
C GLY A 129 -9.37 -11.62 14.39
N ARG A 130 -8.76 -11.59 13.22
CA ARG A 130 -9.37 -12.14 11.99
C ARG A 130 -8.55 -13.19 11.30
#